data_2a9aa1f3288fb362e18b5be932858c62
#
_entry.id   2a9aa1f3288fb362e18b5be932858c62
#
_cell.length_a   1.000
_cell.length_b   1.000
_cell.length_c   1.000
_cell.angle_alpha   90.00
_cell.angle_beta   90.00
_cell.angle_gamma   90.00
#
_symmetry.space_group_name_H-M   'P 1'
#
loop_
_entity.id
_entity.type
_entity.pdbx_description
1 polymer ?
#
loop_
_entity_poly.entity_id
_entity_poly.type
_entity_poly.pdbx_seq_one_letter_code
_entity_poly.pdbx_strand_id
1 'polypeptide(L)'
;ATITLSQPDTDVKLSLVSAKRPSCYGASDGKIKVSASGGSSHVYTYTWNGVVGTSTNNTLSAGVCNIAVVDQNGCYAELTHELTQPTKIASAFIFTENSQPADEYLSCNGDELTVAVNVTGGVLPIKYFKWNGGAESSNSQITIGAGPCKVVMEDTNGCLDSVETVIHEPEKLKV
;
A
#
# COMPACT_ATOMS: atom_id res chain seq x y z
N ALA A 1 -34.05 47.65 -30.03
CA ALA A 1 -32.74 46.98 -30.02
C ALA A 1 -32.97 45.51 -29.66
N THR A 2 -32.50 44.59 -30.49
CA THR A 2 -32.56 43.16 -30.24
C THR A 2 -31.19 42.74 -29.66
N ILE A 3 -31.19 42.16 -28.47
CA ILE A 3 -29.98 41.62 -27.83
C ILE A 3 -30.06 40.11 -28.05
N THR A 4 -29.06 39.55 -28.72
CA THR A 4 -28.92 38.11 -28.87
C THR A 4 -27.99 37.62 -27.74
N LEU A 5 -28.51 36.77 -26.86
CA LEU A 5 -27.71 36.05 -25.86
C LEU A 5 -27.21 34.77 -26.50
N SER A 6 -25.90 34.57 -26.50
CA SER A 6 -25.28 33.31 -26.93
C SER A 6 -24.82 32.53 -25.71
N GLN A 7 -24.96 31.22 -25.76
CA GLN A 7 -24.42 30.28 -24.79
C GLN A 7 -23.24 29.51 -25.43
N PRO A 8 -22.39 28.87 -24.62
CA PRO A 8 -21.35 27.99 -25.15
C PRO A 8 -21.95 26.89 -26.05
N ASP A 9 -21.24 26.54 -27.11
CA ASP A 9 -21.67 25.51 -28.05
C ASP A 9 -21.69 24.09 -27.42
N THR A 10 -20.90 23.89 -26.35
CA THR A 10 -20.82 22.62 -25.64
C THR A 10 -20.68 22.84 -24.16
N ASP A 11 -21.22 21.91 -23.36
CA ASP A 11 -21.01 21.87 -21.92
C ASP A 11 -19.55 21.53 -21.57
N VAL A 12 -19.09 22.00 -20.42
CA VAL A 12 -17.81 21.53 -19.84
C VAL A 12 -17.96 20.04 -19.52
N LYS A 13 -16.99 19.25 -19.96
CA LYS A 13 -16.90 17.81 -19.68
C LYS A 13 -15.60 17.49 -18.97
N LEU A 14 -15.67 16.65 -17.96
CA LEU A 14 -14.51 16.12 -17.22
C LEU A 14 -14.44 14.61 -17.42
N SER A 15 -13.30 14.09 -17.87
CA SER A 15 -13.12 12.67 -18.17
C SER A 15 -11.89 12.12 -17.47
N LEU A 16 -11.99 10.91 -16.94
CA LEU A 16 -10.86 10.17 -16.39
C LEU A 16 -9.97 9.70 -17.56
N VAL A 17 -8.67 10.03 -17.48
CA VAL A 17 -7.66 9.57 -18.44
C VAL A 17 -6.95 8.33 -17.90
N SER A 18 -6.56 8.35 -16.64
CA SER A 18 -5.92 7.20 -15.98
C SER A 18 -6.04 7.31 -14.45
N ALA A 19 -6.06 6.17 -13.81
CA ALA A 19 -5.95 6.05 -12.36
C ALA A 19 -4.94 4.96 -12.00
N LYS A 20 -4.10 5.22 -11.00
CA LYS A 20 -3.19 4.26 -10.37
C LYS A 20 -3.43 4.29 -8.88
N ARG A 21 -3.71 3.13 -8.29
CA ARG A 21 -3.90 2.99 -6.84
C ARG A 21 -2.59 3.24 -6.08
N PRO A 22 -2.63 3.59 -4.80
CA PRO A 22 -1.47 3.60 -3.92
C PRO A 22 -0.70 2.28 -3.96
N SER A 23 0.63 2.36 -3.85
CA SER A 23 1.50 1.18 -3.93
C SER A 23 1.34 0.24 -2.74
N CYS A 24 1.13 0.82 -1.54
CA CYS A 24 1.03 0.10 -0.28
C CYS A 24 -0.24 0.49 0.49
N TYR A 25 -0.61 -0.33 1.46
CA TYR A 25 -1.64 0.03 2.43
C TYR A 25 -1.24 1.31 3.17
N GLY A 26 -2.15 2.30 3.18
CA GLY A 26 -1.93 3.59 3.82
C GLY A 26 -0.97 4.55 3.09
N ALA A 27 -0.44 4.17 1.93
CA ALA A 27 0.39 5.05 1.14
C ALA A 27 -0.43 6.19 0.48
N SER A 28 0.25 7.29 0.16
CA SER A 28 -0.34 8.47 -0.49
C SER A 28 0.37 8.78 -1.81
N ASP A 29 0.67 7.74 -2.59
CA ASP A 29 1.32 7.80 -3.90
C ASP A 29 0.39 7.39 -5.05
N GLY A 30 -0.91 7.30 -4.77
CA GLY A 30 -1.95 7.11 -5.77
C GLY A 30 -1.99 8.27 -6.76
N LYS A 31 -2.36 7.98 -8.01
CA LYS A 31 -2.37 8.97 -9.09
C LYS A 31 -3.67 8.91 -9.87
N ILE A 32 -4.24 10.08 -10.12
CA ILE A 32 -5.34 10.25 -11.07
C ILE A 32 -4.96 11.34 -12.07
N LYS A 33 -5.24 11.10 -13.34
CA LYS A 33 -5.16 12.07 -14.41
C LYS A 33 -6.53 12.22 -15.07
N VAL A 34 -6.96 13.46 -15.24
CA VAL A 34 -8.21 13.81 -15.91
C VAL A 34 -7.96 14.74 -17.09
N SER A 35 -8.94 14.87 -17.96
CA SER A 35 -8.99 15.88 -19.03
C SER A 35 -10.33 16.59 -19.04
N ALA A 36 -10.29 17.88 -19.29
CA ALA A 36 -11.47 18.71 -19.51
C ALA A 36 -11.62 19.10 -20.98
N SER A 37 -12.86 19.30 -21.43
CA SER A 37 -13.19 19.79 -22.76
C SER A 37 -14.51 20.53 -22.75
N GLY A 38 -14.77 21.35 -23.79
CA GLY A 38 -16.02 22.12 -23.93
C GLY A 38 -16.00 23.41 -23.10
N GLY A 39 -17.16 23.95 -22.81
CA GLY A 39 -17.33 25.25 -22.17
C GLY A 39 -17.10 26.43 -23.12
N SER A 40 -17.07 27.63 -22.55
CA SER A 40 -16.84 28.89 -23.25
C SER A 40 -15.36 29.29 -23.33
N SER A 41 -14.49 28.60 -22.57
CA SER A 41 -13.06 28.82 -22.53
C SER A 41 -12.34 27.48 -22.42
N HIS A 42 -11.16 27.35 -23.02
CA HIS A 42 -10.30 26.18 -22.90
C HIS A 42 -9.26 26.34 -21.78
N VAL A 43 -9.43 27.34 -20.92
CA VAL A 43 -8.62 27.52 -19.71
C VAL A 43 -9.41 27.02 -18.52
N TYR A 44 -8.92 25.97 -17.89
CA TYR A 44 -9.59 25.26 -16.81
C TYR A 44 -8.84 25.34 -15.50
N THR A 45 -9.57 25.53 -14.40
CA THR A 45 -9.11 25.36 -13.04
C THR A 45 -9.62 24.06 -12.48
N TYR A 46 -8.73 23.20 -12.01
CA TYR A 46 -9.07 21.90 -11.42
C TYR A 46 -9.05 21.98 -9.91
N THR A 47 -9.95 21.25 -9.24
CA THR A 47 -9.92 21.05 -7.80
C THR A 47 -10.01 19.56 -7.47
N TRP A 48 -9.34 19.17 -6.39
CA TRP A 48 -9.26 17.81 -5.85
C TRP A 48 -9.71 17.86 -4.40
N ASN A 49 -10.89 17.27 -4.08
CA ASN A 49 -11.50 17.37 -2.75
C ASN A 49 -11.56 18.83 -2.25
N GLY A 50 -11.86 19.78 -3.14
CA GLY A 50 -11.93 21.22 -2.84
C GLY A 50 -10.59 21.97 -2.88
N VAL A 51 -9.46 21.32 -3.07
CA VAL A 51 -8.13 21.95 -3.15
C VAL A 51 -7.73 22.17 -4.61
N VAL A 52 -7.32 23.38 -4.95
CA VAL A 52 -6.88 23.72 -6.32
C VAL A 52 -5.61 22.95 -6.69
N GLY A 53 -5.59 22.46 -7.92
CA GLY A 53 -4.47 21.68 -8.47
C GLY A 53 -4.42 21.71 -9.99
N THR A 54 -3.71 20.76 -10.57
CA THR A 54 -3.59 20.57 -12.02
C THR A 54 -4.49 19.42 -12.50
N SER A 55 -4.50 19.13 -13.80
CA SER A 55 -5.21 17.97 -14.39
C SER A 55 -4.65 16.60 -13.90
N THR A 56 -3.63 16.59 -13.06
CA THR A 56 -3.04 15.38 -12.50
C THR A 56 -2.76 15.59 -11.01
N ASN A 57 -3.17 14.64 -10.17
CA ASN A 57 -2.77 14.55 -8.79
C ASN A 57 -2.07 13.20 -8.58
N ASN A 58 -0.88 13.21 -7.99
CA ASN A 58 -0.02 12.04 -7.78
C ASN A 58 0.31 11.79 -6.29
N THR A 59 -0.44 12.40 -5.38
CA THR A 59 -0.27 12.28 -3.92
C THR A 59 -1.57 11.86 -3.25
N LEU A 60 -2.33 10.97 -3.92
CA LEU A 60 -3.63 10.54 -3.44
C LEU A 60 -3.51 9.29 -2.57
N SER A 61 -4.20 9.30 -1.45
CA SER A 61 -4.49 8.11 -0.65
C SER A 61 -5.65 7.31 -1.25
N ALA A 62 -5.86 6.09 -0.76
CA ALA A 62 -7.07 5.33 -1.06
C ALA A 62 -8.32 6.05 -0.52
N GLY A 63 -9.43 5.86 -1.21
CA GLY A 63 -10.73 6.44 -0.88
C GLY A 63 -11.34 7.19 -2.04
N VAL A 64 -12.45 7.86 -1.75
CA VAL A 64 -13.21 8.64 -2.73
C VAL A 64 -12.52 9.97 -2.99
N CYS A 65 -12.27 10.27 -4.26
CA CYS A 65 -11.72 11.53 -4.73
C CYS A 65 -12.79 12.26 -5.56
N ASN A 66 -13.19 13.45 -5.09
CA ASN A 66 -14.09 14.35 -5.83
C ASN A 66 -13.25 15.35 -6.61
N ILE A 67 -13.42 15.35 -7.92
CA ILE A 67 -12.67 16.16 -8.86
C ILE A 67 -13.64 17.11 -9.52
N ALA A 68 -13.36 18.40 -9.51
CA ALA A 68 -14.14 19.37 -10.24
C ALA A 68 -13.26 20.20 -11.17
N VAL A 69 -13.85 20.69 -12.22
CA VAL A 69 -13.23 21.61 -13.17
C VAL A 69 -14.16 22.77 -13.44
N VAL A 70 -13.58 23.96 -13.48
CA VAL A 70 -14.30 25.21 -13.79
C VAL A 70 -13.55 25.92 -14.90
N ASP A 71 -14.27 26.40 -15.92
CA ASP A 71 -13.71 27.29 -16.94
C ASP A 71 -13.68 28.76 -16.45
N GLN A 72 -13.09 29.65 -17.24
CA GLN A 72 -12.97 31.08 -16.87
C GLN A 72 -14.31 31.80 -16.72
N ASN A 73 -15.38 31.28 -17.29
CA ASN A 73 -16.73 31.87 -17.25
C ASN A 73 -17.62 31.24 -16.18
N GLY A 74 -17.08 30.29 -15.39
CA GLY A 74 -17.79 29.64 -14.29
C GLY A 74 -18.58 28.39 -14.70
N CYS A 75 -18.48 27.92 -15.95
CA CYS A 75 -19.05 26.62 -16.34
C CYS A 75 -18.24 25.49 -15.70
N TYR A 76 -18.92 24.50 -15.13
CA TYR A 76 -18.23 23.46 -14.34
C TYR A 76 -18.68 22.05 -14.70
N ALA A 77 -17.83 21.08 -14.37
CA ALA A 77 -18.13 19.65 -14.36
C ALA A 77 -17.44 18.97 -13.22
N GLU A 78 -18.00 17.86 -12.76
CA GLU A 78 -17.50 17.07 -11.64
C GLU A 78 -17.36 15.61 -12.04
N LEU A 79 -16.40 14.93 -11.37
CA LEU A 79 -16.13 13.51 -11.48
C LEU A 79 -15.76 12.97 -10.11
N THR A 80 -16.38 11.88 -9.71
CA THR A 80 -16.00 11.13 -8.51
C THR A 80 -15.31 9.84 -8.93
N HIS A 81 -14.16 9.53 -8.31
CA HIS A 81 -13.42 8.30 -8.53
C HIS A 81 -12.92 7.72 -7.21
N GLU A 82 -13.09 6.42 -7.01
CA GLU A 82 -12.61 5.72 -5.84
C GLU A 82 -11.28 5.02 -6.15
N LEU A 83 -10.24 5.33 -5.37
CA LEU A 83 -8.98 4.61 -5.36
C LEU A 83 -8.99 3.53 -4.29
N THR A 84 -8.86 2.28 -4.68
CA THR A 84 -8.59 1.17 -3.77
C THR A 84 -7.12 1.13 -3.39
N GLN A 85 -6.75 0.37 -2.36
CA GLN A 85 -5.35 0.12 -1.97
C GLN A 85 -5.14 -1.38 -1.74
N PRO A 86 -3.88 -1.88 -1.73
CA PRO A 86 -3.59 -3.24 -1.29
C PRO A 86 -4.04 -3.46 0.17
N THR A 87 -4.30 -4.69 0.54
CA THR A 87 -4.51 -5.06 1.94
C THR A 87 -3.21 -4.88 2.72
N LYS A 88 -3.29 -4.58 4.01
CA LYS A 88 -2.11 -4.49 4.87
C LYS A 88 -1.41 -5.86 4.91
N ILE A 89 -0.08 -5.87 4.82
CA ILE A 89 0.70 -7.07 5.11
C ILE A 89 0.46 -7.43 6.58
N ALA A 90 0.19 -8.69 6.83
CA ALA A 90 0.10 -9.25 8.17
C ALA A 90 0.94 -10.51 8.22
N SER A 91 1.80 -10.62 9.23
CA SER A 91 2.73 -11.71 9.41
C SER A 91 2.61 -12.34 10.78
N ALA A 92 2.81 -13.66 10.86
CA ALA A 92 2.85 -14.40 12.11
C ALA A 92 3.89 -15.51 12.01
N PHE A 93 4.58 -15.81 13.13
CA PHE A 93 5.47 -16.93 13.20
C PHE A 93 4.72 -18.25 13.34
N ILE A 94 5.31 -19.29 12.77
CA ILE A 94 4.97 -20.69 12.95
C ILE A 94 6.24 -21.38 13.42
N PHE A 95 6.16 -22.06 14.55
CA PHE A 95 7.30 -22.76 15.18
C PHE A 95 7.15 -24.26 14.99
N THR A 96 8.26 -24.92 14.67
CA THR A 96 8.34 -26.39 14.63
C THR A 96 9.66 -26.86 15.22
N GLU A 97 9.59 -27.84 16.12
CA GLU A 97 10.73 -28.53 16.70
C GLU A 97 10.62 -30.03 16.39
N ASN A 98 11.70 -30.66 15.90
CA ASN A 98 11.70 -32.08 15.50
C ASN A 98 10.54 -32.46 14.56
N SER A 99 10.17 -31.56 13.64
CA SER A 99 9.04 -31.69 12.70
C SER A 99 7.64 -31.79 13.36
N GLN A 100 7.51 -31.36 14.63
CA GLN A 100 6.25 -31.23 15.34
C GLN A 100 5.91 -29.76 15.58
N PRO A 101 4.62 -29.39 15.68
CA PRO A 101 4.26 -28.05 16.13
C PRO A 101 4.87 -27.69 17.47
N ALA A 102 5.41 -26.50 17.60
CA ALA A 102 6.06 -25.98 18.79
C ALA A 102 5.57 -24.57 19.10
N ASP A 103 6.05 -23.99 20.18
CA ASP A 103 5.96 -22.58 20.53
C ASP A 103 7.36 -21.94 20.51
N GLU A 104 7.54 -20.79 21.14
CA GLU A 104 8.83 -20.10 21.25
C GLU A 104 9.77 -20.67 22.32
N TYR A 105 9.47 -21.86 22.89
CA TYR A 105 10.29 -22.52 23.91
C TYR A 105 10.91 -23.79 23.37
N LEU A 106 12.25 -23.88 23.48
CA LEU A 106 13.02 -25.08 23.16
C LEU A 106 12.82 -26.16 24.22
N SER A 107 12.74 -27.41 23.78
CA SER A 107 12.58 -28.56 24.69
C SER A 107 13.81 -28.80 25.57
N CYS A 108 15.02 -28.53 25.06
CA CYS A 108 16.27 -28.71 25.77
C CYS A 108 17.20 -27.49 25.59
N ASN A 109 18.13 -27.30 26.55
CA ASN A 109 19.15 -26.27 26.44
C ASN A 109 20.11 -26.59 25.28
N GLY A 110 20.29 -25.66 24.37
CA GLY A 110 21.17 -25.81 23.20
C GLY A 110 20.52 -26.45 21.97
N ASP A 111 19.21 -26.77 22.03
CA ASP A 111 18.45 -27.23 20.86
C ASP A 111 18.19 -26.08 19.91
N GLU A 112 17.65 -26.42 18.75
CA GLU A 112 17.22 -25.48 17.71
C GLU A 112 15.79 -25.81 17.26
N LEU A 113 15.04 -24.80 16.88
CA LEU A 113 13.73 -24.95 16.24
C LEU A 113 13.70 -24.27 14.88
N THR A 114 12.78 -24.70 14.03
CA THR A 114 12.50 -24.02 12.77
C THR A 114 11.41 -22.97 12.98
N VAL A 115 11.74 -21.74 12.65
CA VAL A 115 10.81 -20.61 12.62
C VAL A 115 10.46 -20.32 11.19
N ALA A 116 9.19 -20.46 10.82
CA ALA A 116 8.63 -20.02 9.55
C ALA A 116 7.76 -18.79 9.74
N VAL A 117 7.66 -17.94 8.74
CA VAL A 117 6.73 -16.82 8.74
C VAL A 117 5.58 -17.07 7.75
N ASN A 118 4.36 -17.02 8.27
CA ASN A 118 3.15 -16.98 7.45
C ASN A 118 2.79 -15.53 7.13
N VAL A 119 2.64 -15.20 5.85
CA VAL A 119 2.35 -13.83 5.39
C VAL A 119 1.04 -13.80 4.64
N THR A 120 0.20 -12.84 4.98
CA THR A 120 -1.08 -12.55 4.29
C THR A 120 -1.17 -11.08 3.93
N GLY A 121 -2.01 -10.74 2.97
CA GLY A 121 -2.13 -9.34 2.51
C GLY A 121 -0.95 -8.89 1.66
N GLY A 122 -0.80 -7.57 1.49
CA GLY A 122 0.19 -6.99 0.60
C GLY A 122 -0.05 -7.31 -0.88
N VAL A 123 1.00 -7.24 -1.67
CA VAL A 123 1.02 -7.62 -3.10
C VAL A 123 1.95 -8.81 -3.28
N LEU A 124 1.39 -10.00 -3.25
CA LEU A 124 2.13 -11.25 -3.37
C LEU A 124 2.70 -11.46 -4.78
N PRO A 125 3.81 -12.23 -4.93
CA PRO A 125 4.58 -12.88 -3.87
C PRO A 125 5.42 -11.91 -3.06
N ILE A 126 5.89 -12.37 -1.88
CA ILE A 126 6.91 -11.63 -1.11
C ILE A 126 8.22 -11.67 -1.92
N LYS A 127 8.85 -10.52 -2.04
CA LYS A 127 10.06 -10.32 -2.83
C LYS A 127 11.29 -10.90 -2.13
N TYR A 128 11.40 -10.63 -0.82
CA TYR A 128 12.45 -11.20 0.03
C TYR A 128 12.05 -11.23 1.50
N PHE A 129 12.78 -12.06 2.25
CA PHE A 129 12.81 -12.12 3.71
C PHE A 129 14.23 -11.78 4.20
N LYS A 130 14.33 -11.05 5.30
CA LYS A 130 15.59 -10.67 5.92
C LYS A 130 15.53 -11.02 7.40
N TRP A 131 16.22 -12.11 7.77
CA TRP A 131 16.22 -12.65 9.12
C TRP A 131 17.35 -12.04 9.93
N ASN A 132 17.05 -11.58 11.16
CA ASN A 132 18.01 -11.03 12.14
C ASN A 132 19.01 -10.03 11.54
N GLY A 133 18.56 -9.19 10.58
CA GLY A 133 19.43 -8.20 9.91
C GLY A 133 20.42 -8.79 8.91
N GLY A 134 20.34 -10.09 8.62
CA GLY A 134 21.17 -10.77 7.62
C GLY A 134 20.89 -10.35 6.18
N ALA A 135 21.35 -11.15 5.23
CA ALA A 135 21.12 -10.92 3.81
C ALA A 135 19.65 -11.17 3.40
N GLU A 136 19.23 -10.54 2.31
CA GLU A 136 17.95 -10.81 1.68
C GLU A 136 17.92 -12.24 1.12
N SER A 137 16.82 -12.94 1.32
CA SER A 137 16.63 -14.35 0.94
C SER A 137 15.19 -14.60 0.50
N SER A 138 14.98 -15.59 -0.34
CA SER A 138 13.64 -16.11 -0.67
C SER A 138 13.10 -17.07 0.42
N ASN A 139 13.93 -17.42 1.43
CA ASN A 139 13.55 -18.38 2.44
C ASN A 139 12.59 -17.74 3.48
N SER A 140 11.37 -18.26 3.54
CA SER A 140 10.36 -17.89 4.53
C SER A 140 10.54 -18.58 5.89
N GLN A 141 11.66 -19.33 6.09
CA GLN A 141 11.97 -20.03 7.34
C GLN A 141 13.47 -20.09 7.60
N ILE A 142 13.81 -20.19 8.87
CA ILE A 142 15.19 -20.44 9.37
C ILE A 142 15.16 -21.46 10.50
N THR A 143 16.31 -22.09 10.76
CA THR A 143 16.56 -22.85 12.01
C THR A 143 17.39 -21.98 12.94
N ILE A 144 16.98 -21.88 14.21
CA ILE A 144 17.58 -20.97 15.18
C ILE A 144 17.48 -21.55 16.60
N GLY A 145 18.51 -21.35 17.42
CA GLY A 145 18.50 -21.61 18.86
C GLY A 145 17.88 -20.46 19.67
N ALA A 146 18.08 -20.46 20.96
CA ALA A 146 17.59 -19.42 21.86
C ALA A 146 18.14 -18.04 21.51
N GLY A 147 17.31 -17.01 21.67
CA GLY A 147 17.66 -15.62 21.40
C GLY A 147 16.62 -14.86 20.57
N PRO A 148 16.94 -13.62 20.17
CA PRO A 148 16.04 -12.78 19.40
C PRO A 148 15.85 -13.34 17.98
N CYS A 149 14.62 -13.38 17.54
CA CYS A 149 14.22 -13.77 16.18
C CYS A 149 13.37 -12.65 15.56
N LYS A 150 13.87 -12.05 14.49
CA LYS A 150 13.18 -11.01 13.75
C LYS A 150 13.24 -11.30 12.26
N VAL A 151 12.13 -11.13 11.57
CA VAL A 151 12.11 -11.12 10.12
C VAL A 151 11.52 -9.81 9.62
N VAL A 152 12.16 -9.23 8.62
CA VAL A 152 11.63 -8.13 7.79
C VAL A 152 11.33 -8.70 6.42
N MET A 153 10.20 -8.35 5.85
CA MET A 153 9.77 -8.79 4.51
C MET A 153 9.37 -7.61 3.66
N GLU A 154 9.60 -7.73 2.36
CA GLU A 154 9.19 -6.77 1.35
C GLU A 154 8.37 -7.49 0.27
N ASP A 155 7.22 -6.92 -0.08
CA ASP A 155 6.44 -7.41 -1.20
C ASP A 155 6.94 -6.88 -2.56
N THR A 156 6.33 -7.32 -3.66
CA THR A 156 6.74 -6.90 -5.01
C THR A 156 6.48 -5.44 -5.31
N ASN A 157 5.69 -4.73 -4.50
CA ASN A 157 5.47 -3.28 -4.62
C ASN A 157 6.40 -2.44 -3.73
N GLY A 158 7.28 -3.08 -2.93
CA GLY A 158 8.17 -2.40 -1.99
C GLY A 158 7.54 -2.12 -0.63
N CYS A 159 6.39 -2.73 -0.32
CA CYS A 159 5.77 -2.58 0.99
C CYS A 159 6.48 -3.47 2.00
N LEU A 160 6.81 -2.89 3.15
CA LEU A 160 7.56 -3.57 4.22
C LEU A 160 6.62 -3.96 5.38
N ASP A 161 6.92 -5.11 5.98
CA ASP A 161 6.39 -5.53 7.28
C ASP A 161 7.47 -6.26 8.06
N SER A 162 7.28 -6.40 9.38
CA SER A 162 8.19 -7.16 10.23
C SER A 162 7.48 -7.74 11.43
N VAL A 163 7.95 -8.92 11.85
CA VAL A 163 7.52 -9.56 13.09
C VAL A 163 8.76 -10.00 13.85
N GLU A 164 8.69 -9.94 15.20
CA GLU A 164 9.79 -10.31 16.09
C GLU A 164 9.27 -11.03 17.33
N THR A 165 10.12 -11.90 17.85
CA THR A 165 9.93 -12.63 19.11
C THR A 165 11.28 -12.96 19.74
N VAL A 166 11.26 -13.63 20.90
CA VAL A 166 12.45 -14.18 21.54
C VAL A 166 12.22 -15.67 21.72
N ILE A 167 13.18 -16.48 21.25
CA ILE A 167 13.19 -17.92 21.47
C ILE A 167 13.83 -18.19 22.83
N HIS A 168 13.13 -18.91 23.67
CA HIS A 168 13.55 -19.25 25.04
C HIS A 168 14.11 -20.68 25.11
N GLU A 169 15.03 -20.91 26.02
CA GLU A 169 15.53 -22.25 26.34
C GLU A 169 15.48 -22.51 27.85
N PRO A 170 15.35 -23.77 28.30
CA PRO A 170 15.42 -24.12 29.68
C PRO A 170 16.85 -23.95 30.25
N GLU A 171 16.98 -23.86 31.55
CA GLU A 171 18.29 -23.83 32.19
C GLU A 171 19.09 -25.11 31.90
N LYS A 172 20.40 -24.94 31.70
CA LYS A 172 21.32 -26.09 31.55
C LYS A 172 21.33 -26.94 32.79
N LEU A 173 21.15 -28.24 32.60
CA LEU A 173 21.27 -29.20 33.71
C LEU A 173 22.68 -29.11 34.34
N LYS A 174 22.72 -28.93 35.64
CA LYS A 174 23.97 -28.99 36.44
C LYS A 174 24.10 -30.42 36.97
N VAL A 175 25.19 -31.05 36.62
CA VAL A 175 25.61 -32.37 37.15
C VAL A 175 26.59 -32.17 38.27
#